data_19ebd135182c135676262b0d70c61953
#
_entry.id   19ebd135182c135676262b0d70c61953
#
_cell.length_a   1.000
_cell.length_b   1.000
_cell.length_c   1.000
_cell.angle_alpha   90.00
_cell.angle_beta   90.00
_cell.angle_gamma   90.00
#
_symmetry.space_group_name_H-M   'P 1'
#
loop_
_entity.id
_entity.type
_entity.pdbx_description
1 polymer ?
#
loop_
_entity_poly.entity_id
_entity_poly.type
_entity_poly.pdbx_seq_one_letter_code
_entity_poly.pdbx_strand_id
1 'polypeptide(L)'
;ARWHAIQATGADLSQIRTVVYIDDESEPESKEVRSVNVAEWLKEGESVLTLPPGPEEEDLAALVYTSGTTGKPKGVMLTHKNIMSDISALLYNIAPNPSDTWLSFLPLSHTFERTTSYYIGLGMGNKVTFSRGVARILDDLKLVRPSIMMSVPRVFEKVAAKINERLKQKGAVSRLVFNAA
;
A
#
# COMPACT_ATOMS: atom_id res chain seq x y z
N ALA A 1 15.71 6.13 12.99
CA ALA A 1 15.28 4.92 13.75
C ALA A 1 15.37 3.63 12.93
N ARG A 2 14.84 3.58 11.69
CA ARG A 2 14.84 2.34 10.87
C ARG A 2 16.22 1.97 10.34
N TRP A 3 17.04 2.94 9.97
CA TRP A 3 18.41 2.69 9.48
C TRP A 3 19.28 2.03 10.56
N HIS A 4 19.26 2.55 11.78
CA HIS A 4 19.99 1.93 12.91
C HIS A 4 19.54 0.50 13.19
N ALA A 5 18.25 0.20 13.04
CA ALA A 5 17.73 -1.15 13.20
C ALA A 5 18.30 -2.10 12.12
N ILE A 6 18.46 -1.63 10.88
CA ILE A 6 19.06 -2.41 9.79
C ILE A 6 20.56 -2.65 10.09
N GLN A 7 21.30 -1.63 10.47
CA GLN A 7 22.72 -1.76 10.84
C GLN A 7 22.94 -2.73 12.02
N ALA A 8 22.03 -2.70 13.00
CA ALA A 8 22.07 -3.57 14.16
C ALA A 8 21.85 -5.06 13.84
N THR A 9 21.36 -5.41 12.65
CA THR A 9 21.20 -6.82 12.24
C THR A 9 22.52 -7.53 11.96
N GLY A 10 23.62 -6.79 11.77
CA GLY A 10 24.91 -7.35 11.33
C GLY A 10 24.89 -7.87 9.88
N ALA A 11 23.87 -7.55 9.10
CA ALA A 11 23.81 -7.93 7.69
C ALA A 11 24.90 -7.23 6.86
N ASP A 12 25.35 -7.86 5.79
CA ASP A 12 26.23 -7.21 4.82
C ASP A 12 25.46 -6.13 4.05
N LEU A 13 25.82 -4.87 4.29
CA LEU A 13 25.21 -3.69 3.66
C LEU A 13 26.11 -3.10 2.56
N SER A 14 27.18 -3.77 2.15
CA SER A 14 28.15 -3.28 1.16
C SER A 14 27.54 -2.93 -0.21
N GLN A 15 26.40 -3.52 -0.54
CA GLN A 15 25.66 -3.23 -1.77
C GLN A 15 24.78 -1.98 -1.70
N ILE A 16 24.54 -1.43 -0.48
CA ILE A 16 23.73 -0.22 -0.31
C ILE A 16 24.64 0.99 -0.55
N ARG A 17 24.39 1.70 -1.65
CA ARG A 17 25.15 2.90 -2.03
C ARG A 17 24.53 4.18 -1.53
N THR A 18 23.19 4.23 -1.46
CA THR A 18 22.44 5.43 -1.09
C THR A 18 21.25 5.07 -0.22
N VAL A 19 21.04 5.84 0.82
CA VAL A 19 19.83 5.80 1.66
C VAL A 19 19.06 7.11 1.46
N VAL A 20 17.84 7.01 0.94
CA VAL A 20 16.94 8.15 0.79
C VAL A 20 16.04 8.21 2.02
N TYR A 21 16.04 9.33 2.74
CA TYR A 21 15.17 9.53 3.90
C TYR A 21 14.08 10.56 3.59
N ILE A 22 12.93 10.42 4.27
CA ILE A 22 11.70 11.14 3.92
C ILE A 22 11.53 12.40 4.78
N ASP A 23 12.01 12.38 6.02
CA ASP A 23 11.90 13.46 6.97
C ASP A 23 13.28 13.82 7.57
N ASP A 24 13.44 15.05 8.02
CA ASP A 24 14.72 15.57 8.54
C ASP A 24 15.11 14.94 9.90
N GLU A 25 14.16 14.34 10.62
CA GLU A 25 14.41 13.66 11.91
C GLU A 25 14.98 12.25 11.72
N SER A 26 14.93 11.71 10.52
CA SER A 26 15.37 10.35 10.20
C SER A 26 16.67 10.27 9.40
N GLU A 27 17.41 11.36 9.30
CA GLU A 27 18.72 11.37 8.63
C GLU A 27 19.63 10.26 9.16
N PRO A 28 20.09 9.34 8.29
CA PRO A 28 20.95 8.24 8.70
C PRO A 28 22.36 8.74 9.00
N GLU A 29 22.84 8.54 10.21
CA GLU A 29 24.25 8.72 10.52
C GLU A 29 25.06 7.57 9.90
N SER A 30 25.64 7.77 8.73
CA SER A 30 26.53 6.83 8.09
C SER A 30 27.67 7.56 7.39
N LYS A 31 28.91 7.09 7.64
CA LYS A 31 30.08 7.57 6.93
C LYS A 31 30.36 6.79 5.64
N GLU A 32 29.76 5.63 5.48
CA GLU A 32 30.05 4.67 4.42
C GLU A 32 28.97 4.67 3.32
N VAL A 33 27.77 5.15 3.62
CA VAL A 33 26.64 5.14 2.71
C VAL A 33 26.16 6.58 2.50
N ARG A 34 26.01 7.00 1.25
CA ARG A 34 25.43 8.31 0.95
C ARG A 34 24.02 8.40 1.52
N SER A 35 23.73 9.40 2.32
CA SER A 35 22.36 9.75 2.74
C SER A 35 21.90 11.02 2.05
N VAL A 36 20.65 11.03 1.60
CA VAL A 36 20.07 12.17 0.90
C VAL A 36 18.59 12.31 1.26
N ASN A 37 18.14 13.54 1.48
CA ASN A 37 16.71 13.81 1.66
C ASN A 37 15.95 13.55 0.35
N VAL A 38 14.74 13.01 0.44
CA VAL A 38 13.91 12.68 -0.74
C VAL A 38 13.67 13.89 -1.64
N ALA A 39 13.49 15.10 -1.07
CA ALA A 39 13.26 16.31 -1.86
C ALA A 39 14.50 16.72 -2.68
N GLU A 40 15.69 16.52 -2.14
CA GLU A 40 16.96 16.75 -2.86
C GLU A 40 17.20 15.67 -3.91
N TRP A 41 16.96 14.43 -3.56
CA TRP A 41 17.11 13.31 -4.48
C TRP A 41 16.19 13.42 -5.70
N LEU A 42 14.96 13.89 -5.53
CA LEU A 42 14.04 14.14 -6.63
C LEU A 42 14.53 15.26 -7.57
N LYS A 43 15.13 16.32 -7.02
CA LYS A 43 15.74 17.39 -7.84
C LYS A 43 16.90 16.89 -8.69
N GLU A 44 17.71 15.96 -8.17
CA GLU A 44 18.77 15.33 -8.96
C GLU A 44 18.21 14.56 -10.17
N GLY A 45 17.02 13.97 -10.03
CA GLY A 45 16.32 13.23 -11.09
C GLY A 45 15.72 14.10 -12.18
N GLU A 46 15.48 15.39 -11.94
CA GLU A 46 14.88 16.31 -12.94
C GLU A 46 15.72 16.46 -14.21
N SER A 47 17.02 16.19 -14.13
CA SER A 47 17.94 16.25 -15.29
C SER A 47 18.01 14.95 -16.12
N VAL A 48 17.34 13.88 -15.71
CA VAL A 48 17.36 12.60 -16.41
C VAL A 48 16.42 12.65 -17.62
N LEU A 49 16.98 12.80 -18.81
CA LEU A 49 16.23 12.89 -20.07
C LEU A 49 15.98 11.54 -20.74
N THR A 50 16.70 10.50 -20.34
CA THR A 50 16.60 9.17 -20.96
C THR A 50 16.30 8.12 -19.90
N LEU A 51 15.16 7.46 -20.05
CA LEU A 51 14.82 6.32 -19.20
C LEU A 51 15.56 5.07 -19.67
N PRO A 52 16.00 4.19 -18.75
CA PRO A 52 16.54 2.89 -19.14
C PRO A 52 15.46 2.05 -19.84
N PRO A 53 15.83 1.00 -20.58
CA PRO A 53 14.88 0.02 -21.09
C PRO A 53 13.97 -0.49 -19.98
N GLY A 54 12.69 -0.68 -20.27
CA GLY A 54 11.76 -1.28 -19.35
C GLY A 54 12.16 -2.73 -19.01
N PRO A 55 11.64 -3.28 -17.90
CA PRO A 55 11.89 -4.67 -17.55
C PRO A 55 11.18 -5.62 -18.52
N GLU A 56 11.73 -6.81 -18.67
CA GLU A 56 11.09 -7.92 -19.38
C GLU A 56 10.04 -8.61 -18.49
N GLU A 57 9.12 -9.35 -19.10
CA GLU A 57 8.03 -10.03 -18.37
C GLU A 57 8.53 -10.99 -17.28
N GLU A 58 9.63 -11.69 -17.55
CA GLU A 58 10.21 -12.69 -16.64
C GLU A 58 11.18 -12.09 -15.61
N ASP A 59 11.46 -10.80 -15.69
CA ASP A 59 12.30 -10.14 -14.70
C ASP A 59 11.65 -10.12 -13.32
N LEU A 60 12.48 -10.22 -12.29
CA LEU A 60 12.03 -10.14 -10.89
C LEU A 60 11.51 -8.73 -10.58
N ALA A 61 10.21 -8.63 -10.32
CA ALA A 61 9.56 -7.37 -9.97
C ALA A 61 9.49 -7.12 -8.47
N ALA A 62 9.28 -8.17 -7.67
CA ALA A 62 9.14 -8.04 -6.22
C ALA A 62 9.58 -9.29 -5.48
N LEU A 63 10.15 -9.09 -4.28
CA LEU A 63 10.42 -10.12 -3.30
C LEU A 63 9.54 -9.87 -2.07
N VAL A 64 8.59 -10.76 -1.82
CA VAL A 64 7.60 -10.61 -0.74
C VAL A 64 7.84 -11.67 0.33
N TYR A 65 8.19 -11.21 1.54
CA TYR A 65 8.42 -12.12 2.65
C TYR A 65 7.11 -12.52 3.32
N THR A 66 6.96 -13.83 3.54
CA THR A 66 5.86 -14.42 4.30
C THR A 66 6.39 -15.10 5.55
N SER A 67 5.56 -15.21 6.59
CA SER A 67 5.97 -15.80 7.89
C SER A 67 6.33 -17.28 7.83
N GLY A 68 6.08 -17.96 6.71
CA GLY A 68 6.39 -19.37 6.54
C GLY A 68 5.79 -20.30 7.61
N THR A 69 5.31 -21.46 7.23
CA THR A 69 4.76 -22.47 8.16
C THR A 69 5.82 -23.07 9.10
N THR A 70 7.10 -22.95 8.73
CA THR A 70 8.26 -23.48 9.49
C THR A 70 8.89 -22.45 10.44
N GLY A 71 8.27 -21.27 10.63
CA GLY A 71 8.77 -20.21 11.49
C GLY A 71 9.88 -19.34 10.89
N LYS A 72 10.51 -19.75 9.79
CA LYS A 72 11.49 -18.91 9.07
C LYS A 72 10.78 -18.16 7.94
N PRO A 73 11.00 -16.84 7.80
CA PRO A 73 10.46 -16.08 6.68
C PRO A 73 10.91 -16.64 5.33
N LYS A 74 9.97 -16.74 4.39
CA LYS A 74 10.24 -17.15 3.01
C LYS A 74 10.04 -15.97 2.08
N GLY A 75 11.01 -15.69 1.22
CA GLY A 75 10.91 -14.68 0.17
C GLY A 75 10.23 -15.26 -1.07
N VAL A 76 9.02 -14.82 -1.35
CA VAL A 76 8.30 -15.17 -2.57
C VAL A 76 8.75 -14.24 -3.68
N MET A 77 9.31 -14.81 -4.74
CA MET A 77 9.76 -14.09 -5.93
C MET A 77 8.59 -13.91 -6.90
N LEU A 78 8.29 -12.67 -7.26
CA LEU A 78 7.24 -12.33 -8.21
C LEU A 78 7.87 -11.65 -9.42
N THR A 79 7.61 -12.19 -10.61
CA THR A 79 8.01 -11.56 -11.88
C THR A 79 6.98 -10.49 -12.29
N HIS A 80 7.35 -9.63 -13.24
CA HIS A 80 6.40 -8.69 -13.87
C HIS A 80 5.21 -9.44 -14.48
N LYS A 81 5.43 -10.59 -15.11
CA LYS A 81 4.39 -11.43 -15.67
C LYS A 81 3.40 -11.96 -14.63
N ASN A 82 3.88 -12.40 -13.45
CA ASN A 82 2.99 -12.85 -12.38
C ASN A 82 2.04 -11.73 -11.95
N ILE A 83 2.57 -10.52 -11.74
CA ILE A 83 1.79 -9.36 -11.33
C ILE A 83 0.79 -8.97 -12.42
N MET A 84 1.21 -8.90 -13.67
CA MET A 84 0.36 -8.51 -14.79
C MET A 84 -0.74 -9.53 -15.09
N SER A 85 -0.48 -10.82 -14.91
CA SER A 85 -1.49 -11.88 -15.05
C SER A 85 -2.59 -11.73 -14.01
N ASP A 86 -2.22 -11.44 -12.76
CA ASP A 86 -3.17 -11.23 -11.66
C ASP A 86 -4.00 -9.95 -11.88
N ILE A 87 -3.36 -8.86 -12.30
CA ILE A 87 -4.03 -7.62 -12.69
C ILE A 87 -5.06 -7.88 -13.80
N SER A 88 -4.69 -8.60 -14.85
CA SER A 88 -5.56 -8.89 -15.98
C SER A 88 -6.79 -9.70 -15.55
N ALA A 89 -6.61 -10.70 -14.71
CA ALA A 89 -7.70 -11.49 -14.15
C ALA A 89 -8.65 -10.65 -13.28
N LEU A 90 -8.11 -9.73 -12.49
CA LEU A 90 -8.90 -8.82 -11.65
C LEU A 90 -9.67 -7.80 -12.48
N LEU A 91 -9.06 -7.21 -13.51
CA LEU A 91 -9.71 -6.25 -14.40
C LEU A 91 -10.91 -6.86 -15.13
N TYR A 92 -10.83 -8.14 -15.51
CA TYR A 92 -11.95 -8.86 -16.10
C TYR A 92 -13.18 -8.91 -15.18
N ASN A 93 -12.97 -8.97 -13.86
CA ASN A 93 -14.04 -9.08 -12.87
C ASN A 93 -14.52 -7.75 -12.29
N ILE A 94 -13.62 -6.78 -12.12
CA ILE A 94 -13.92 -5.51 -11.42
C ILE A 94 -14.26 -4.40 -12.42
N ALA A 95 -13.61 -4.38 -13.58
CA ALA A 95 -13.79 -3.39 -14.65
C ALA A 95 -13.92 -1.93 -14.15
N PRO A 96 -12.90 -1.38 -13.45
CA PRO A 96 -12.98 -0.03 -12.92
C PRO A 96 -13.09 1.00 -14.04
N ASN A 97 -13.86 2.05 -13.78
CA ASN A 97 -13.99 3.18 -14.70
C ASN A 97 -12.84 4.18 -14.43
N PRO A 98 -12.28 4.87 -15.44
CA PRO A 98 -11.25 5.90 -15.23
C PRO A 98 -11.65 7.02 -14.25
N SER A 99 -12.93 7.29 -14.08
CA SER A 99 -13.45 8.27 -13.10
C SER A 99 -13.53 7.76 -11.66
N ASP A 100 -13.25 6.48 -11.42
CA ASP A 100 -13.31 5.91 -10.08
C ASP A 100 -12.27 6.51 -9.14
N THR A 101 -12.67 6.62 -7.88
CA THR A 101 -11.80 7.03 -6.79
C THR A 101 -11.64 5.86 -5.83
N TRP A 102 -10.39 5.47 -5.61
CA TRP A 102 -10.02 4.38 -4.72
C TRP A 102 -9.60 4.89 -3.35
N LEU A 103 -10.01 4.19 -2.30
CA LEU A 103 -9.45 4.37 -0.96
C LEU A 103 -8.60 3.15 -0.60
N SER A 104 -7.28 3.34 -0.58
CA SER A 104 -6.30 2.35 -0.16
C SER A 104 -6.02 2.50 1.34
N PHE A 105 -6.20 1.45 2.14
CA PHE A 105 -6.00 1.49 3.59
C PHE A 105 -5.30 0.26 4.16
N LEU A 106 -5.24 -0.84 3.41
CA LEU A 106 -4.47 -2.00 3.80
C LEU A 106 -2.96 -1.76 3.56
N PRO A 107 -2.07 -2.49 4.22
CA PRO A 107 -0.64 -2.32 4.01
C PRO A 107 -0.22 -2.65 2.56
N LEU A 108 0.46 -1.73 1.88
CA LEU A 108 1.02 -1.96 0.53
C LEU A 108 2.16 -2.99 0.51
N SER A 109 2.68 -3.37 1.67
CA SER A 109 3.59 -4.51 1.80
C SER A 109 2.90 -5.86 1.55
N HIS A 110 1.57 -5.90 1.62
CA HIS A 110 0.78 -7.07 1.28
C HIS A 110 0.42 -7.05 -0.21
N THR A 111 0.64 -8.18 -0.91
CA THR A 111 0.41 -8.28 -2.36
C THR A 111 -1.01 -7.94 -2.77
N PHE A 112 -2.01 -8.37 -2.01
CA PHE A 112 -3.42 -8.09 -2.29
C PHE A 112 -3.68 -6.58 -2.47
N GLU A 113 -3.34 -5.76 -1.48
CA GLU A 113 -3.56 -4.31 -1.55
C GLU A 113 -2.72 -3.66 -2.64
N ARG A 114 -1.46 -4.07 -2.77
CA ARG A 114 -0.56 -3.55 -3.80
C ARG A 114 -1.09 -3.82 -5.20
N THR A 115 -1.60 -5.01 -5.47
CA THR A 115 -2.13 -5.35 -6.79
C THR A 115 -3.47 -4.67 -7.03
N THR A 116 -4.40 -4.79 -6.10
CA THR A 116 -5.78 -4.33 -6.31
C THR A 116 -5.93 -2.82 -6.27
N SER A 117 -5.41 -2.15 -5.25
CA SER A 117 -5.63 -0.71 -5.09
C SER A 117 -4.55 0.14 -5.75
N TYR A 118 -3.28 -0.30 -5.69
CA TYR A 118 -2.19 0.52 -6.20
C TYR A 118 -1.93 0.29 -7.68
N TYR A 119 -1.62 -0.93 -8.10
CA TYR A 119 -1.28 -1.17 -9.52
C TYR A 119 -2.48 -1.02 -10.44
N ILE A 120 -3.64 -1.57 -10.08
CA ILE A 120 -4.87 -1.41 -10.91
C ILE A 120 -5.30 0.06 -10.91
N GLY A 121 -5.40 0.69 -9.74
CA GLY A 121 -5.83 2.08 -9.65
C GLY A 121 -4.97 3.02 -10.49
N LEU A 122 -3.64 2.92 -10.39
CA LEU A 122 -2.73 3.74 -11.19
C LEU A 122 -2.74 3.36 -12.67
N GLY A 123 -2.74 2.06 -12.99
CA GLY A 123 -2.73 1.56 -14.37
C GLY A 123 -3.98 1.96 -15.16
N MET A 124 -5.11 2.12 -14.48
CA MET A 124 -6.37 2.58 -15.08
C MET A 124 -6.51 4.11 -15.07
N GLY A 125 -5.52 4.85 -14.57
CA GLY A 125 -5.58 6.31 -14.47
C GLY A 125 -6.56 6.81 -13.40
N ASN A 126 -6.91 5.97 -12.43
CA ASN A 126 -7.82 6.32 -11.36
C ASN A 126 -7.15 7.20 -10.30
N LYS A 127 -7.98 7.93 -9.53
CA LYS A 127 -7.53 8.62 -8.34
C LYS A 127 -7.38 7.62 -7.19
N VAL A 128 -6.15 7.39 -6.73
CA VAL A 128 -5.87 6.56 -5.55
C VAL A 128 -5.58 7.45 -4.35
N THR A 129 -6.38 7.31 -3.30
CA THR A 129 -6.22 8.05 -2.05
C THR A 129 -5.82 7.09 -0.94
N PHE A 130 -4.77 7.41 -0.20
CA PHE A 130 -4.29 6.60 0.92
C PHE A 130 -4.94 7.06 2.22
N SER A 131 -5.50 6.10 2.96
CA SER A 131 -6.10 6.35 4.27
C SER A 131 -5.03 6.73 5.30
N ARG A 132 -5.41 7.59 6.24
CA ARG A 132 -4.60 7.97 7.40
C ARG A 132 -4.47 6.84 8.44
N GLY A 133 -5.00 5.66 8.13
CA GLY A 133 -4.93 4.45 8.95
C GLY A 133 -6.31 3.92 9.36
N VAL A 134 -6.34 2.66 9.80
CA VAL A 134 -7.58 1.92 10.10
C VAL A 134 -8.46 2.63 11.14
N ALA A 135 -7.85 3.34 12.10
CA ALA A 135 -8.61 4.10 13.11
C ALA A 135 -9.43 5.25 12.53
N ARG A 136 -8.98 5.82 11.39
CA ARG A 136 -9.60 6.97 10.72
C ARG A 136 -10.41 6.61 9.49
N ILE A 137 -10.56 5.34 9.18
CA ILE A 137 -11.19 4.88 7.93
C ILE A 137 -12.61 5.44 7.73
N LEU A 138 -13.41 5.55 8.79
CA LEU A 138 -14.77 6.10 8.68
C LEU A 138 -14.80 7.60 8.36
N ASP A 139 -13.80 8.34 8.84
CA ASP A 139 -13.67 9.76 8.55
C ASP A 139 -13.12 9.95 7.13
N ASP A 140 -12.20 9.10 6.71
CA ASP A 140 -11.63 9.10 5.37
C ASP A 140 -12.68 8.72 4.31
N LEU A 141 -13.54 7.74 4.59
CA LEU A 141 -14.67 7.39 3.73
C LEU A 141 -15.61 8.57 3.49
N LYS A 142 -15.91 9.37 4.53
CA LYS A 142 -16.74 10.57 4.40
C LYS A 142 -16.07 11.67 3.61
N LEU A 143 -14.78 11.85 3.80
CA LEU A 143 -13.98 12.89 3.16
C LEU A 143 -13.73 12.58 1.68
N VAL A 144 -13.31 11.36 1.38
CA VAL A 144 -12.89 10.92 0.04
C VAL A 144 -14.10 10.52 -0.82
N ARG A 145 -15.13 9.94 -0.20
CA ARG A 145 -16.30 9.33 -0.88
C ARG A 145 -15.87 8.40 -2.03
N PRO A 146 -15.05 7.39 -1.74
CA PRO A 146 -14.52 6.51 -2.78
C PRO A 146 -15.65 5.71 -3.44
N SER A 147 -15.51 5.44 -4.73
CA SER A 147 -16.37 4.49 -5.45
C SER A 147 -15.90 3.05 -5.30
N ILE A 148 -14.58 2.86 -5.06
CA ILE A 148 -13.99 1.54 -4.87
C ILE A 148 -13.10 1.52 -3.62
N MET A 149 -13.25 0.46 -2.83
CA MET A 149 -12.40 0.16 -1.68
C MET A 149 -12.23 -1.35 -1.55
N MET A 150 -11.00 -1.81 -1.66
CA MET A 150 -10.69 -3.22 -1.39
C MET A 150 -10.57 -3.45 0.11
N SER A 151 -11.15 -4.53 0.61
CA SER A 151 -11.17 -4.81 2.03
C SER A 151 -11.12 -6.30 2.33
N VAL A 152 -10.87 -6.63 3.57
CA VAL A 152 -10.88 -7.99 4.10
C VAL A 152 -12.07 -8.18 5.04
N PRO A 153 -12.64 -9.39 5.18
CA PRO A 153 -13.85 -9.65 5.97
C PRO A 153 -13.81 -9.06 7.38
N ARG A 154 -12.68 -9.17 8.05
CA ARG A 154 -12.49 -8.64 9.42
C ARG A 154 -12.73 -7.13 9.56
N VAL A 155 -12.51 -6.36 8.49
CA VAL A 155 -12.76 -4.91 8.51
C VAL A 155 -14.26 -4.64 8.44
N PHE A 156 -14.98 -5.35 7.57
CA PHE A 156 -16.45 -5.26 7.50
C PHE A 156 -17.10 -5.62 8.84
N GLU A 157 -16.65 -6.70 9.50
CA GLU A 157 -17.12 -7.11 10.82
C GLU A 157 -16.92 -6.00 11.87
N LYS A 158 -15.74 -5.38 11.91
CA LYS A 158 -15.44 -4.27 12.83
C LYS A 158 -16.30 -3.03 12.53
N VAL A 159 -16.49 -2.69 11.27
CA VAL A 159 -17.33 -1.55 10.86
C VAL A 159 -18.79 -1.82 11.24
N ALA A 160 -19.31 -3.00 10.93
CA ALA A 160 -20.66 -3.41 11.30
C ALA A 160 -20.88 -3.39 12.82
N ALA A 161 -19.93 -3.92 13.60
CA ALA A 161 -19.98 -3.87 15.07
C ALA A 161 -20.05 -2.43 15.59
N LYS A 162 -19.23 -1.52 15.05
CA LYS A 162 -19.21 -0.11 15.46
C LYS A 162 -20.50 0.64 15.05
N ILE A 163 -21.06 0.32 13.90
CA ILE A 163 -22.38 0.85 13.49
C ILE A 163 -23.47 0.35 14.47
N ASN A 164 -23.51 -0.94 14.76
CA ASN A 164 -24.47 -1.53 15.65
C ASN A 164 -24.37 -0.96 17.08
N GLU A 165 -23.16 -0.71 17.58
CA GLU A 165 -22.94 -0.06 18.85
C GLU A 165 -23.52 1.38 18.89
N ARG A 166 -23.26 2.18 17.85
CA ARG A 166 -23.83 3.53 17.72
C ARG A 166 -25.35 3.53 17.60
N LEU A 167 -25.93 2.55 16.90
CA LEU A 167 -27.38 2.38 16.79
C LEU A 167 -28.00 2.01 18.15
N LYS A 168 -27.33 1.19 18.96
CA LYS A 168 -27.76 0.88 20.33
C LYS A 168 -27.83 2.15 21.20
N GLN A 169 -26.85 3.04 21.06
CA GLN A 169 -26.80 4.30 21.81
C GLN A 169 -27.87 5.30 21.37
N LYS A 170 -28.33 5.26 20.09
CA LYS A 170 -29.36 6.17 19.57
C LYS A 170 -30.81 5.74 19.84
N GLY A 171 -31.03 4.57 20.43
CA GLY A 171 -32.36 4.09 20.82
C GLY A 171 -33.08 3.23 19.76
N ALA A 172 -34.28 2.73 20.15
CA ALA A 172 -35.01 1.72 19.39
C ALA A 172 -35.50 2.21 18.00
N VAL A 173 -35.88 3.46 17.87
CA VAL A 173 -36.36 4.05 16.61
C VAL A 173 -35.29 4.05 15.54
N SER A 174 -34.07 4.44 15.86
CA SER A 174 -32.94 4.44 14.92
C SER A 174 -32.56 3.03 14.43
N ARG A 175 -32.76 2.02 15.28
CA ARG A 175 -32.55 0.61 14.90
C ARG A 175 -33.61 0.13 13.93
N LEU A 176 -34.88 0.49 14.16
CA LEU A 176 -35.98 0.11 13.27
C LEU A 176 -35.81 0.69 11.88
N VAL A 177 -35.47 1.97 11.79
CA VAL A 177 -35.20 2.65 10.49
C VAL A 177 -34.01 2.04 9.76
N PHE A 178 -32.92 1.72 10.46
CA PHE A 178 -31.74 1.11 9.83
C PHE A 178 -31.98 -0.31 9.32
N ASN A 179 -32.81 -1.10 10.03
CA ASN A 179 -33.13 -2.48 9.61
C ASN A 179 -34.21 -2.53 8.50
N ALA A 180 -34.88 -1.42 8.25
CA ALA A 180 -35.92 -1.31 7.21
C ALA A 180 -35.37 -0.71 5.88
N ALA A 181 -34.13 -0.21 5.88
CA ALA A 181 -33.42 0.37 4.73
C ALA A 181 -32.50 -0.64 4.08
#